data_d6773adac1693543f03a92398b931cf1
#
_entry.id   d6773adac1693543f03a92398b931cf1
#
_cell.length_a   1.000
_cell.length_b   1.000
_cell.length_c   1.000
_cell.angle_alpha   90.00
_cell.angle_beta   90.00
_cell.angle_gamma   90.00
#
_symmetry.space_group_name_H-M   'P 1'
#
loop_
_entity.id
_entity.type
_entity.pdbx_description
1 polymer ?
#
loop_
_entity_poly.entity_id
_entity_poly.type
_entity_poly.pdbx_seq_one_letter_code
_entity_poly.pdbx_strand_id
1 'polypeptide(L)'
;MGRSAFRGLVSSVLVVLFPFSLLAADSSAAMLYVNGPAWVNGAHVPRPSSAIFSGDLLQTRSDSVANINQPGSTVRVQSDSLVQFEGSSIRVDHGGVTVATSSKSMMTTAGDIKISAASSAWTEFNVADVDGTVRIVARKGDLTIDDGSETVTLTQGQETTRDETSDNSSDKNSKKKKKQAGGATPGARGGILNSPLAIGVAGGAAIGVTTWVLLKSDNPASPAKP
;
A
#
# COMPACT_ATOMS: atom_id res chain seq x y z
N MET A 1 35.95 57.53 3.79
CA MET A 1 36.29 56.16 3.38
C MET A 1 35.26 55.06 3.73
N GLY A 2 33.99 55.36 4.04
CA GLY A 2 33.04 54.34 4.53
C GLY A 2 31.99 53.83 3.52
N ARG A 3 31.81 54.47 2.38
CA ARG A 3 30.67 54.13 1.46
C ARG A 3 31.02 52.96 0.47
N SER A 4 32.24 52.78 0.12
CA SER A 4 32.67 51.70 -0.78
C SER A 4 32.77 50.34 -0.07
N ALA A 5 33.20 50.35 1.18
CA ALA A 5 33.29 49.12 2.00
C ALA A 5 31.89 48.54 2.31
N PHE A 6 30.90 49.41 2.58
CA PHE A 6 29.53 48.98 2.86
C PHE A 6 28.82 48.39 1.62
N ARG A 7 29.12 48.92 0.41
CA ARG A 7 28.60 48.36 -0.85
C ARG A 7 29.17 46.98 -1.17
N GLY A 8 30.44 46.77 -0.88
CA GLY A 8 31.10 45.46 -1.04
C GLY A 8 30.53 44.41 -0.08
N LEU A 9 30.24 44.77 1.16
CA LEU A 9 29.73 43.89 2.17
C LEU A 9 28.27 43.45 1.88
N VAL A 10 27.42 44.37 1.44
CA VAL A 10 26.02 44.05 1.03
C VAL A 10 26.00 43.16 -0.21
N SER A 11 26.86 43.39 -1.20
CA SER A 11 26.97 42.58 -2.40
C SER A 11 27.47 41.15 -2.09
N SER A 12 28.42 41.01 -1.16
CA SER A 12 28.98 39.73 -0.75
C SER A 12 27.94 38.87 0.01
N VAL A 13 27.13 39.49 0.88
CA VAL A 13 26.04 38.81 1.61
C VAL A 13 24.95 38.34 0.65
N LEU A 14 24.63 39.15 -0.37
CA LEU A 14 23.63 38.79 -1.38
C LEU A 14 24.05 37.56 -2.22
N VAL A 15 25.34 37.46 -2.58
CA VAL A 15 25.87 36.32 -3.34
C VAL A 15 25.91 35.05 -2.52
N VAL A 16 26.11 35.11 -1.21
CA VAL A 16 26.11 33.95 -0.32
C VAL A 16 24.67 33.42 -0.05
N LEU A 17 23.67 34.28 -0.08
CA LEU A 17 22.27 33.91 0.14
C LEU A 17 21.60 33.31 -1.11
N PHE A 18 22.14 33.56 -2.31
CA PHE A 18 21.54 33.08 -3.57
C PHE A 18 21.62 31.57 -3.81
N PRO A 19 22.68 30.82 -3.44
CA PRO A 19 22.75 29.38 -3.71
C PRO A 19 21.79 28.53 -2.85
N PHE A 20 21.24 29.05 -1.75
CA PHE A 20 20.28 28.30 -0.93
C PHE A 20 18.87 28.24 -1.53
N SER A 21 18.57 29.08 -2.51
CA SER A 21 17.25 29.11 -3.16
C SER A 21 17.13 28.10 -4.33
N LEU A 22 18.20 27.41 -4.71
CA LEU A 22 18.23 26.46 -5.82
C LEU A 22 18.10 24.99 -5.39
N LEU A 23 17.86 24.69 -4.11
CA LEU A 23 17.32 23.40 -3.73
C LEU A 23 15.84 23.39 -4.14
N ALA A 24 15.59 23.37 -5.45
CA ALA A 24 14.31 22.93 -5.97
C ALA A 24 14.11 21.48 -5.45
N ALA A 25 13.14 21.30 -4.58
CA ALA A 25 12.70 19.96 -4.26
C ALA A 25 12.40 19.28 -5.60
N ASP A 26 13.07 18.16 -5.89
CA ASP A 26 12.74 17.31 -7.04
C ASP A 26 11.29 16.88 -6.89
N SER A 27 10.37 17.70 -7.40
CA SER A 27 8.97 17.33 -7.48
C SER A 27 8.86 16.29 -8.58
N SER A 28 8.93 15.02 -8.21
CA SER A 28 8.72 13.96 -9.18
C SER A 28 7.29 14.07 -9.70
N ALA A 29 7.18 14.19 -11.02
CA ALA A 29 5.92 14.30 -11.74
C ALA A 29 5.71 13.04 -12.59
N ALA A 30 4.44 12.66 -12.73
CA ALA A 30 4.01 11.59 -13.60
C ALA A 30 2.88 12.05 -14.52
N MET A 31 2.61 11.29 -15.58
CA MET A 31 1.45 11.52 -16.44
C MET A 31 0.25 10.74 -15.91
N LEU A 32 -0.81 11.47 -15.60
CA LEU A 32 -2.11 10.93 -15.21
C LEU A 32 -3.02 10.85 -16.44
N TYR A 33 -3.56 9.67 -16.71
CA TYR A 33 -4.60 9.43 -17.71
C TYR A 33 -5.86 8.97 -16.99
N VAL A 34 -6.97 9.66 -17.24
CA VAL A 34 -8.25 9.39 -16.57
C VAL A 34 -9.28 8.94 -17.61
N ASN A 35 -10.01 7.89 -17.27
CA ASN A 35 -11.20 7.46 -17.99
C ASN A 35 -12.39 7.47 -17.02
N GLY A 36 -13.31 8.40 -17.21
CA GLY A 36 -14.39 8.72 -16.29
C GLY A 36 -14.05 9.87 -15.33
N PRO A 37 -14.94 10.18 -14.38
CA PRO A 37 -14.76 11.26 -13.43
C PRO A 37 -13.66 10.97 -12.40
N ALA A 38 -12.72 11.90 -12.23
CA ALA A 38 -11.69 11.82 -11.20
C ALA A 38 -11.35 13.20 -10.63
N TRP A 39 -10.78 13.22 -9.45
CA TRP A 39 -10.38 14.45 -8.75
C TRP A 39 -8.93 14.32 -8.30
N VAL A 40 -8.18 15.39 -8.45
CA VAL A 40 -6.85 15.56 -7.87
C VAL A 40 -6.93 16.70 -6.85
N ASN A 41 -6.56 16.41 -5.60
CA ASN A 41 -6.66 17.38 -4.47
C ASN A 41 -8.06 18.00 -4.34
N GLY A 42 -9.11 17.21 -4.58
CA GLY A 42 -10.49 17.67 -4.54
C GLY A 42 -10.96 18.47 -5.76
N ALA A 43 -10.08 18.79 -6.73
CA ALA A 43 -10.44 19.45 -7.97
C ALA A 43 -10.70 18.43 -9.08
N HIS A 44 -11.82 18.59 -9.80
CA HIS A 44 -12.15 17.72 -10.92
C HIS A 44 -11.07 17.81 -12.02
N VAL A 45 -10.63 16.68 -12.54
CA VAL A 45 -9.68 16.60 -13.66
C VAL A 45 -10.42 16.83 -14.97
N PRO A 46 -10.24 18.01 -15.62
CA PRO A 46 -11.08 18.40 -16.76
C PRO A 46 -10.68 17.75 -18.10
N ARG A 47 -9.52 17.09 -18.13
CA ARG A 47 -8.95 16.50 -19.35
C ARG A 47 -8.59 15.02 -19.13
N PRO A 48 -8.65 14.19 -20.19
CA PRO A 48 -8.25 12.79 -20.10
C PRO A 48 -6.78 12.58 -19.71
N SER A 49 -5.92 13.60 -19.89
CA SER A 49 -4.53 13.58 -19.50
C SER A 49 -4.13 14.83 -18.75
N SER A 50 -3.39 14.69 -17.68
CA SER A 50 -2.91 15.75 -16.79
C SER A 50 -1.56 15.34 -16.19
N ALA A 51 -0.83 16.30 -15.62
CA ALA A 51 0.29 15.96 -14.73
C ALA A 51 -0.25 15.68 -13.32
N ILE A 52 0.38 14.74 -12.63
CA ILE A 52 0.23 14.50 -11.20
C ILE A 52 1.59 14.64 -10.54
N PHE A 53 1.65 15.28 -9.38
CA PHE A 53 2.88 15.60 -8.67
C PHE A 53 2.96 14.85 -7.35
N SER A 54 4.17 14.68 -6.85
CA SER A 54 4.39 14.09 -5.53
C SER A 54 3.62 14.86 -4.45
N GLY A 55 2.84 14.14 -3.65
CA GLY A 55 1.93 14.68 -2.64
C GLY A 55 0.48 14.82 -3.09
N ASP A 56 0.19 14.68 -4.39
CA ASP A 56 -1.17 14.79 -4.90
C ASP A 56 -2.04 13.60 -4.50
N LEU A 57 -3.28 13.90 -4.10
CA LEU A 57 -4.31 12.92 -3.75
C LEU A 57 -5.25 12.73 -4.95
N LEU A 58 -5.30 11.52 -5.49
CA LEU A 58 -6.15 11.13 -6.61
C LEU A 58 -7.35 10.31 -6.09
N GLN A 59 -8.55 10.74 -6.48
CA GLN A 59 -9.79 10.03 -6.20
C GLN A 59 -10.49 9.63 -7.50
N THR A 60 -10.90 8.37 -7.61
CA THR A 60 -11.73 7.82 -8.67
C THR A 60 -13.13 7.49 -8.17
N ARG A 61 -14.12 7.48 -9.07
CA ARG A 61 -15.49 7.02 -8.77
C ARG A 61 -15.70 5.58 -9.25
N SER A 62 -16.89 5.04 -8.95
CA SER A 62 -17.32 3.68 -9.31
C SER A 62 -17.29 3.39 -10.82
N ASP A 63 -17.43 4.42 -11.64
CA ASP A 63 -17.45 4.38 -13.10
C ASP A 63 -16.16 4.90 -13.75
N SER A 64 -15.10 5.08 -12.98
CA SER A 64 -13.84 5.64 -13.47
C SER A 64 -12.61 4.83 -13.08
N VAL A 65 -11.59 4.91 -13.93
CA VAL A 65 -10.26 4.38 -13.67
C VAL A 65 -9.22 5.41 -14.07
N ALA A 66 -8.07 5.37 -13.43
CA ALA A 66 -6.97 6.25 -13.78
C ALA A 66 -5.67 5.45 -13.96
N ASN A 67 -4.76 5.95 -14.80
CA ASN A 67 -3.43 5.38 -14.99
C ASN A 67 -2.40 6.47 -14.72
N ILE A 68 -1.47 6.20 -13.83
CA ILE A 68 -0.32 7.06 -13.53
C ILE A 68 0.89 6.41 -14.20
N ASN A 69 1.49 7.10 -15.16
CA ASN A 69 2.63 6.61 -15.92
C ASN A 69 3.86 7.44 -15.60
N GLN A 70 4.93 6.75 -15.23
CA GLN A 70 6.25 7.33 -15.03
C GLN A 70 7.33 6.39 -15.62
N PRO A 71 8.56 6.86 -15.82
CA PRO A 71 9.64 6.01 -16.31
C PRO A 71 9.81 4.75 -15.46
N GLY A 72 9.71 3.58 -16.07
CA GLY A 72 9.87 2.29 -15.40
C GLY A 72 8.67 1.79 -14.60
N SER A 73 7.55 2.54 -14.54
CA SER A 73 6.37 2.11 -13.76
C SER A 73 5.07 2.64 -14.34
N THR A 74 4.04 1.82 -14.22
CA THR A 74 2.65 2.19 -14.49
C THR A 74 1.79 1.75 -13.33
N VAL A 75 0.97 2.65 -12.82
CA VAL A 75 -0.01 2.37 -11.77
C VAL A 75 -1.40 2.59 -12.32
N ARG A 76 -2.22 1.54 -12.34
CA ARG A 76 -3.64 1.63 -12.65
C ARG A 76 -4.43 1.71 -11.35
N VAL A 77 -5.04 2.84 -11.12
CA VAL A 77 -5.96 3.09 -10.00
C VAL A 77 -7.33 2.59 -10.41
N GLN A 78 -7.91 1.72 -9.59
CA GLN A 78 -9.21 1.11 -9.85
C GLN A 78 -10.35 2.10 -9.55
N SER A 79 -11.58 1.69 -9.83
CA SER A 79 -12.76 2.46 -9.42
C SER A 79 -12.90 2.52 -7.89
N ASP A 80 -13.60 3.55 -7.41
CA ASP A 80 -13.85 3.80 -5.98
C ASP A 80 -12.57 3.76 -5.13
N SER A 81 -11.52 4.42 -5.63
CA SER A 81 -10.22 4.44 -4.95
C SER A 81 -9.80 5.84 -4.56
N LEU A 82 -9.11 5.91 -3.43
CA LEU A 82 -8.43 7.10 -2.93
C LEU A 82 -6.96 6.75 -2.75
N VAL A 83 -6.07 7.40 -3.50
CA VAL A 83 -4.64 7.14 -3.48
C VAL A 83 -3.84 8.42 -3.46
N GLN A 84 -2.72 8.43 -2.77
CA GLN A 84 -1.75 9.51 -2.80
C GLN A 84 -0.53 9.10 -3.62
N PHE A 85 -0.18 9.93 -4.60
CA PHE A 85 1.05 9.77 -5.38
C PHE A 85 2.22 10.45 -4.66
N GLU A 86 3.27 9.69 -4.34
CA GLU A 86 4.45 10.20 -3.62
C GLU A 86 5.72 10.15 -4.48
N GLY A 87 5.57 10.18 -5.80
CA GLY A 87 6.69 10.10 -6.74
C GLY A 87 7.17 8.67 -6.96
N SER A 88 7.93 8.11 -6.04
CA SER A 88 8.43 6.72 -6.09
C SER A 88 7.54 5.73 -5.35
N SER A 89 6.46 6.18 -4.74
CA SER A 89 5.48 5.33 -4.06
C SER A 89 4.05 5.77 -4.33
N ILE A 90 3.14 4.82 -4.16
CA ILE A 90 1.69 5.04 -4.12
C ILE A 90 1.19 4.61 -2.75
N ARG A 91 0.53 5.52 -2.04
CA ARG A 91 -0.23 5.18 -0.85
C ARG A 91 -1.68 4.92 -1.24
N VAL A 92 -2.21 3.79 -0.82
CA VAL A 92 -3.61 3.42 -0.99
C VAL A 92 -4.32 3.67 0.34
N ASP A 93 -5.22 4.65 0.36
CA ASP A 93 -6.02 4.95 1.55
C ASP A 93 -7.36 4.21 1.50
N HIS A 94 -7.85 3.87 0.30
CA HIS A 94 -9.04 3.07 0.06
C HIS A 94 -9.09 2.59 -1.38
N GLY A 95 -9.73 1.44 -1.62
CA GLY A 95 -9.92 0.87 -2.95
C GLY A 95 -8.74 0.05 -3.43
N GLY A 96 -8.30 0.22 -4.69
CA GLY A 96 -7.26 -0.66 -5.20
C GLY A 96 -6.41 -0.09 -6.33
N VAL A 97 -5.22 -0.65 -6.44
CA VAL A 97 -4.27 -0.34 -7.51
C VAL A 97 -3.71 -1.62 -8.12
N THR A 98 -3.40 -1.57 -9.41
CA THR A 98 -2.52 -2.54 -10.07
C THR A 98 -1.24 -1.82 -10.44
N VAL A 99 -0.12 -2.32 -9.97
CA VAL A 99 1.20 -1.73 -10.19
C VAL A 99 2.00 -2.66 -11.09
N ALA A 100 2.56 -2.08 -12.15
CA ALA A 100 3.53 -2.73 -13.02
C ALA A 100 4.81 -1.90 -12.98
N THR A 101 5.91 -2.49 -12.52
CA THR A 101 7.16 -1.78 -12.26
C THR A 101 8.39 -2.58 -12.66
N SER A 102 9.44 -1.88 -13.04
CA SER A 102 10.77 -2.44 -13.25
C SER A 102 11.76 -1.81 -12.28
N SER A 103 12.81 -2.56 -11.95
CA SER A 103 13.91 -2.04 -11.10
C SER A 103 13.51 -1.53 -9.71
N LYS A 104 12.40 -2.02 -9.14
CA LYS A 104 11.87 -1.56 -7.85
C LYS A 104 11.56 -0.07 -7.81
N SER A 105 11.23 0.53 -8.95
CA SER A 105 11.06 1.98 -9.07
C SER A 105 9.74 2.50 -8.48
N MET A 106 8.81 1.59 -8.14
CA MET A 106 7.54 1.95 -7.52
C MET A 106 7.26 1.04 -6.32
N MET A 107 7.06 1.64 -5.17
CA MET A 107 6.59 1.01 -3.95
C MET A 107 5.11 1.31 -3.75
N THR A 108 4.38 0.44 -3.07
CA THR A 108 2.99 0.68 -2.67
C THR A 108 2.89 0.56 -1.17
N THR A 109 2.16 1.48 -0.55
CA THR A 109 1.83 1.42 0.89
C THR A 109 0.33 1.38 1.07
N ALA A 110 -0.15 0.57 2.02
CA ALA A 110 -1.52 0.55 2.48
C ALA A 110 -1.47 0.46 4.01
N GLY A 111 -1.93 1.50 4.71
CA GLY A 111 -1.66 1.67 6.13
C GLY A 111 -0.16 1.62 6.46
N ASP A 112 0.23 0.71 7.34
CA ASP A 112 1.62 0.43 7.73
C ASP A 112 2.33 -0.61 6.85
N ILE A 113 1.58 -1.24 5.92
CA ILE A 113 2.09 -2.30 5.04
C ILE A 113 2.78 -1.70 3.82
N LYS A 114 4.05 -2.08 3.60
CA LYS A 114 4.86 -1.66 2.45
C LYS A 114 5.06 -2.84 1.51
N ILE A 115 4.76 -2.63 0.24
CA ILE A 115 4.85 -3.64 -0.80
C ILE A 115 5.80 -3.16 -1.89
N SER A 116 6.78 -3.98 -2.24
CA SER A 116 7.75 -3.69 -3.29
C SER A 116 8.10 -4.94 -4.10
N ALA A 117 8.62 -4.75 -5.32
CA ALA A 117 9.17 -5.85 -6.10
C ALA A 117 10.39 -6.44 -5.39
N ALA A 118 10.47 -7.78 -5.28
CA ALA A 118 11.60 -8.46 -4.64
C ALA A 118 12.89 -8.34 -5.49
N SER A 119 12.76 -8.22 -6.81
CA SER A 119 13.87 -8.11 -7.75
C SER A 119 13.74 -6.89 -8.66
N SER A 120 14.75 -6.61 -9.48
CA SER A 120 14.70 -5.56 -10.51
C SER A 120 14.04 -6.00 -11.81
N ALA A 121 13.54 -7.23 -11.89
CA ALA A 121 12.76 -7.70 -13.03
C ALA A 121 11.41 -7.00 -13.11
N TRP A 122 10.79 -7.04 -14.30
CA TRP A 122 9.42 -6.54 -14.48
C TRP A 122 8.46 -7.31 -13.57
N THR A 123 7.82 -6.59 -12.68
CA THR A 123 6.92 -7.13 -11.66
C THR A 123 5.56 -6.47 -11.80
N GLU A 124 4.50 -7.28 -11.71
CA GLU A 124 3.10 -6.81 -11.72
C GLU A 124 2.37 -7.37 -10.51
N PHE A 125 1.69 -6.49 -9.76
CA PHE A 125 0.94 -6.87 -8.59
C PHE A 125 -0.31 -6.00 -8.39
N ASN A 126 -1.23 -6.51 -7.59
CA ASN A 126 -2.44 -5.79 -7.20
C ASN A 126 -2.44 -5.62 -5.68
N VAL A 127 -2.83 -4.43 -5.24
CA VAL A 127 -3.07 -4.11 -3.83
C VAL A 127 -4.46 -3.52 -3.74
N ALA A 128 -5.27 -4.03 -2.85
CA ALA A 128 -6.60 -3.51 -2.55
C ALA A 128 -6.76 -3.39 -1.04
N ASP A 129 -7.20 -2.23 -0.60
CA ASP A 129 -7.58 -1.94 0.77
C ASP A 129 -9.07 -1.70 0.84
N VAL A 130 -9.74 -2.52 1.63
CA VAL A 130 -11.18 -2.41 1.89
C VAL A 130 -11.39 -2.55 3.39
N ASP A 131 -11.86 -1.47 4.00
CA ASP A 131 -12.18 -1.42 5.43
C ASP A 131 -11.01 -1.87 6.35
N GLY A 132 -9.77 -1.44 6.02
CA GLY A 132 -8.57 -1.77 6.79
C GLY A 132 -8.06 -3.19 6.58
N THR A 133 -8.57 -3.90 5.57
CA THR A 133 -8.10 -5.21 5.16
C THR A 133 -7.40 -5.09 3.81
N VAL A 134 -6.08 -5.30 3.82
CA VAL A 134 -5.21 -5.18 2.64
C VAL A 134 -5.01 -6.54 2.00
N ARG A 135 -5.50 -6.67 0.77
CA ARG A 135 -5.31 -7.84 -0.09
C ARG A 135 -4.20 -7.57 -1.10
N ILE A 136 -3.21 -8.45 -1.16
CA ILE A 136 -2.03 -8.32 -2.02
C ILE A 136 -1.95 -9.56 -2.91
N VAL A 137 -1.83 -9.36 -4.22
CA VAL A 137 -1.73 -10.43 -5.22
C VAL A 137 -0.47 -10.23 -6.06
N ALA A 138 0.46 -11.18 -6.04
CA ALA A 138 1.65 -11.19 -6.88
C ALA A 138 1.31 -11.83 -8.25
N ARG A 139 1.01 -11.01 -9.27
CA ARG A 139 0.64 -11.51 -10.61
C ARG A 139 1.85 -11.98 -11.40
N LYS A 140 2.93 -11.21 -11.39
CA LYS A 140 4.18 -11.50 -12.11
C LYS A 140 5.36 -11.02 -11.28
N GLY A 141 6.31 -11.92 -11.04
CA GLY A 141 7.45 -11.66 -10.15
C GLY A 141 7.07 -11.74 -8.67
N ASP A 142 8.09 -11.89 -7.85
CA ASP A 142 7.95 -11.99 -6.40
C ASP A 142 7.89 -10.60 -5.76
N LEU A 143 7.20 -10.50 -4.63
CA LEU A 143 7.04 -9.29 -3.84
C LEU A 143 7.73 -9.41 -2.49
N THR A 144 8.22 -8.31 -1.99
CA THR A 144 8.60 -8.13 -0.59
C THR A 144 7.52 -7.33 0.10
N ILE A 145 6.95 -7.86 1.17
CA ILE A 145 5.93 -7.25 2.00
C ILE A 145 6.53 -7.02 3.38
N ASP A 146 6.47 -5.79 3.86
CA ASP A 146 6.95 -5.37 5.17
C ASP A 146 5.78 -4.70 5.91
N ASP A 147 5.34 -5.26 7.02
CA ASP A 147 4.27 -4.74 7.87
C ASP A 147 4.81 -4.06 9.15
N GLY A 148 6.10 -3.71 9.14
CA GLY A 148 6.78 -3.06 10.28
C GLY A 148 7.20 -4.02 11.40
N SER A 149 6.63 -5.23 11.46
CA SER A 149 7.00 -6.28 12.42
C SER A 149 7.77 -7.41 11.76
N GLU A 150 7.43 -7.73 10.52
CA GLU A 150 7.99 -8.84 9.75
C GLU A 150 8.14 -8.46 8.28
N THR A 151 9.17 -9.00 7.63
CA THR A 151 9.35 -8.90 6.17
C THR A 151 9.19 -10.27 5.55
N VAL A 152 8.22 -10.41 4.65
CA VAL A 152 7.86 -11.67 3.99
C VAL A 152 7.99 -11.55 2.48
N THR A 153 8.43 -12.61 1.82
CA THR A 153 8.40 -12.71 0.36
C THR A 153 7.13 -13.44 -0.09
N LEU A 154 6.32 -12.77 -0.91
CA LEU A 154 5.17 -13.36 -1.59
C LEU A 154 5.59 -13.79 -3.00
N THR A 155 5.55 -15.08 -3.27
CA THR A 155 5.96 -15.63 -4.56
C THR A 155 4.93 -15.35 -5.65
N GLN A 156 5.38 -15.21 -6.88
CA GLN A 156 4.52 -15.05 -8.05
C GLN A 156 3.35 -16.04 -8.05
N GLY A 157 2.17 -15.56 -8.36
CA GLY A 157 0.92 -16.32 -8.40
C GLY A 157 0.26 -16.50 -7.03
N GLN A 158 0.89 -16.05 -5.94
CA GLN A 158 0.33 -16.11 -4.60
C GLN A 158 -0.43 -14.83 -4.25
N GLU A 159 -1.29 -14.99 -3.24
CA GLU A 159 -2.09 -13.94 -2.65
C GLU A 159 -1.99 -14.00 -1.13
N THR A 160 -2.02 -12.85 -0.48
CA THR A 160 -2.11 -12.74 0.98
C THR A 160 -3.06 -11.63 1.37
N THR A 161 -3.63 -11.75 2.56
CA THR A 161 -4.46 -10.72 3.17
C THR A 161 -3.85 -10.36 4.52
N ARG A 162 -3.82 -9.06 4.84
CA ARG A 162 -3.32 -8.52 6.10
C ARG A 162 -4.27 -7.46 6.60
N ASP A 163 -4.44 -7.38 7.91
CA ASP A 163 -5.18 -6.30 8.54
C ASP A 163 -4.22 -5.14 8.81
N GLU A 164 -4.63 -3.91 8.52
CA GLU A 164 -3.90 -2.73 8.91
C GLU A 164 -3.83 -2.66 10.45
N THR A 165 -2.64 -2.39 10.98
CA THR A 165 -2.52 -2.09 12.40
C THR A 165 -3.18 -0.73 12.63
N SER A 166 -4.41 -0.72 13.14
CA SER A 166 -5.07 0.52 13.53
C SER A 166 -4.22 1.20 14.59
N ASP A 167 -3.60 2.33 14.25
CA ASP A 167 -2.96 3.25 15.21
C ASP A 167 -4.01 3.87 16.17
N ASN A 168 -4.83 3.02 16.78
CA ASN A 168 -5.72 3.39 17.87
C ASN A 168 -4.95 3.30 19.20
N SER A 169 -3.82 3.99 19.28
CA SER A 169 -3.13 4.24 20.55
C SER A 169 -3.84 5.34 21.36
N SER A 170 -5.17 5.21 21.51
CA SER A 170 -5.98 6.05 22.40
C SER A 170 -6.95 5.18 23.18
N ASP A 171 -6.47 4.20 23.94
CA ASP A 171 -7.08 3.79 25.21
C ASP A 171 -6.22 2.77 25.99
N LYS A 172 -5.06 3.20 26.47
CA LYS A 172 -4.40 2.48 27.58
C LYS A 172 -5.07 2.85 28.88
N ASN A 173 -6.34 2.48 29.05
CA ASN A 173 -6.97 2.50 30.40
C ASN A 173 -8.00 1.38 30.55
N SER A 174 -7.66 0.14 30.27
CA SER A 174 -8.44 -0.99 30.75
C SER A 174 -7.87 -1.47 32.10
N LYS A 175 -8.55 -1.05 33.13
CA LYS A 175 -8.41 -1.44 34.52
C LYS A 175 -8.10 -2.94 34.68
N LYS A 176 -6.94 -3.28 35.28
CA LYS A 176 -6.66 -4.58 35.85
C LYS A 176 -7.78 -4.99 36.83
N LYS A 177 -8.73 -5.80 36.41
CA LYS A 177 -9.63 -6.51 37.30
C LYS A 177 -8.87 -7.67 37.90
N LYS A 178 -8.51 -7.55 39.21
CA LYS A 178 -8.04 -8.65 40.07
C LYS A 178 -9.06 -9.79 40.02
N LYS A 179 -8.65 -10.96 39.51
CA LYS A 179 -9.40 -12.20 39.74
C LYS A 179 -9.16 -12.66 41.17
N GLN A 180 -10.23 -12.66 41.93
CA GLN A 180 -10.33 -13.23 43.25
C GLN A 180 -10.47 -14.75 43.10
N ALA A 181 -9.61 -15.47 43.81
CA ALA A 181 -9.63 -16.92 43.87
C ALA A 181 -10.86 -17.38 44.72
N GLY A 182 -11.55 -18.38 44.25
CA GLY A 182 -12.65 -19.02 44.98
C GLY A 182 -12.88 -20.45 44.52
N GLY A 183 -12.54 -21.39 45.40
CA GLY A 183 -13.25 -22.60 45.72
C GLY A 183 -13.36 -23.73 44.71
N ALA A 184 -12.64 -24.80 45.00
CA ALA A 184 -12.78 -26.11 44.36
C ALA A 184 -14.05 -26.85 44.82
N THR A 185 -14.75 -27.53 43.89
CA THR A 185 -15.57 -28.71 44.18
C THR A 185 -15.31 -29.80 43.15
N PRO A 186 -15.14 -31.07 43.53
CA PRO A 186 -14.84 -32.16 42.58
C PRO A 186 -16.11 -32.89 42.17
N GLY A 187 -16.17 -33.28 40.89
CA GLY A 187 -17.15 -34.27 40.45
C GLY A 187 -17.63 -34.09 39.02
N ALA A 188 -17.12 -34.90 38.13
CA ALA A 188 -17.83 -35.75 37.18
C ALA A 188 -17.01 -35.98 35.91
N ARG A 189 -16.84 -37.23 35.61
CA ARG A 189 -16.21 -37.79 34.40
C ARG A 189 -16.94 -37.34 33.12
N GLY A 190 -16.23 -36.68 32.19
CA GLY A 190 -16.71 -36.38 30.83
C GLY A 190 -15.51 -36.20 29.91
N GLY A 191 -15.57 -36.82 28.74
CA GLY A 191 -14.48 -37.09 27.82
C GLY A 191 -13.63 -35.86 27.42
N ILE A 192 -12.38 -36.16 27.09
CA ILE A 192 -11.23 -35.28 26.87
C ILE A 192 -11.39 -34.35 25.63
N LEU A 193 -12.47 -34.44 24.89
CA LEU A 193 -12.66 -33.73 23.63
C LEU A 193 -13.53 -32.47 23.67
N ASN A 194 -13.98 -32.04 24.88
CA ASN A 194 -14.87 -30.88 25.01
C ASN A 194 -14.36 -29.86 26.04
N SER A 195 -13.04 -29.75 26.24
CA SER A 195 -12.45 -28.72 27.07
C SER A 195 -12.28 -27.42 26.29
N PRO A 196 -12.88 -26.30 26.74
CA PRO A 196 -12.63 -24.98 26.13
C PRO A 196 -11.22 -24.42 26.38
N LEU A 197 -10.31 -25.26 26.92
CA LEU A 197 -8.92 -24.92 27.21
C LEU A 197 -7.95 -25.34 26.09
N ALA A 198 -8.44 -25.98 25.01
CA ALA A 198 -7.58 -26.32 23.85
C ALA A 198 -7.51 -25.20 22.77
N ILE A 199 -8.20 -24.08 22.99
CA ILE A 199 -8.22 -22.93 22.05
C ILE A 199 -7.44 -21.72 22.61
N GLY A 200 -6.66 -21.90 23.63
CA GLY A 200 -6.05 -20.80 24.40
C GLY A 200 -4.54 -20.63 24.30
N VAL A 201 -3.83 -21.31 23.38
CA VAL A 201 -2.39 -21.08 23.16
C VAL A 201 -2.06 -21.26 21.69
N ALA A 202 -2.38 -20.27 20.88
CA ALA A 202 -1.70 -19.94 19.64
C ALA A 202 -2.11 -18.51 19.24
N GLY A 203 -1.80 -17.57 20.12
CA GLY A 203 -1.68 -16.16 19.74
C GLY A 203 -0.32 -15.97 19.08
N GLY A 204 -0.17 -16.49 17.89
CA GLY A 204 0.97 -16.29 17.02
C GLY A 204 0.39 -16.20 15.61
N ALA A 205 0.67 -15.11 14.94
CA ALA A 205 0.32 -14.72 13.59
C ALA A 205 -0.15 -15.91 12.71
N ALA A 206 -1.47 -16.06 12.57
CA ALA A 206 -2.03 -16.93 11.55
C ALA A 206 -1.84 -16.23 10.21
N ILE A 207 -0.68 -16.47 9.57
CA ILE A 207 -0.50 -16.20 8.15
C ILE A 207 -1.42 -17.19 7.44
N GLY A 208 -2.62 -16.75 7.10
CA GLY A 208 -3.54 -17.48 6.26
C GLY A 208 -3.05 -17.47 4.82
N VAL A 209 -2.07 -18.33 4.50
CA VAL A 209 -1.73 -18.63 3.10
C VAL A 209 -2.84 -19.54 2.57
N THR A 210 -3.88 -18.96 1.99
CA THR A 210 -4.86 -19.71 1.21
C THR A 210 -4.28 -19.95 -0.18
N THR A 211 -3.68 -21.13 -0.38
CA THR A 211 -3.34 -21.62 -1.70
C THR A 211 -4.65 -21.93 -2.46
N TRP A 212 -5.01 -21.07 -3.39
CA TRP A 212 -6.04 -21.38 -4.38
C TRP A 212 -5.43 -22.30 -5.44
N VAL A 213 -5.78 -23.58 -5.37
CA VAL A 213 -5.54 -24.50 -6.48
C VAL A 213 -6.55 -24.15 -7.57
N LEU A 214 -6.10 -23.51 -8.63
CA LEU A 214 -6.85 -23.39 -9.88
C LEU A 214 -7.10 -24.82 -10.41
N LEU A 215 -8.32 -25.29 -10.24
CA LEU A 215 -8.83 -26.43 -11.00
C LEU A 215 -8.73 -26.05 -12.48
N LYS A 216 -7.84 -26.73 -13.17
CA LYS A 216 -7.67 -26.68 -14.62
C LYS A 216 -9.03 -27.01 -15.25
N SER A 217 -9.68 -25.98 -15.83
CA SER A 217 -10.87 -26.23 -16.64
C SER A 217 -10.44 -26.97 -17.90
N ASP A 218 -10.91 -28.18 -18.05
CA ASP A 218 -10.77 -28.96 -19.28
C ASP A 218 -11.35 -28.16 -20.45
N ASN A 219 -10.53 -27.88 -21.44
CA ASN A 219 -10.99 -27.34 -22.71
C ASN A 219 -11.93 -28.38 -23.35
N PRO A 220 -13.19 -28.04 -23.68
CA PRO A 220 -14.03 -28.93 -24.47
C PRO A 220 -13.42 -29.08 -25.87
N ALA A 221 -13.18 -30.31 -26.27
CA ALA A 221 -12.71 -30.66 -27.60
C ALA A 221 -13.64 -30.09 -28.66
N SER A 222 -13.11 -29.37 -29.62
CA SER A 222 -13.83 -28.90 -30.81
C SER A 222 -14.40 -30.11 -31.56
N PRO A 223 -15.69 -30.10 -31.98
CA PRO A 223 -16.23 -31.16 -32.81
C PRO A 223 -15.58 -31.06 -34.22
N ALA A 224 -15.12 -32.22 -34.69
CA ALA A 224 -14.63 -32.36 -36.06
C ALA A 224 -15.76 -32.09 -37.06
N LYS A 225 -15.48 -31.28 -38.07
CA LYS A 225 -16.38 -30.94 -39.15
C LYS A 225 -16.34 -32.10 -40.20
N PRO A 226 -17.50 -32.49 -40.76
CA PRO A 226 -17.56 -33.53 -41.79
C PRO A 226 -16.95 -33.09 -43.12
#